data_e36e1737cadfb6edcb42d0b291d1cc19
#
_entry.id   e36e1737cadfb6edcb42d0b291d1cc19
#
_cell.length_a   1.000
_cell.length_b   1.000
_cell.length_c   1.000
_cell.angle_alpha   90.00
_cell.angle_beta   90.00
_cell.angle_gamma   90.00
#
_symmetry.space_group_name_H-M   'P 1'
#
loop_
_entity.id
_entity.type
_entity.pdbx_description
1 polymer ?
#
loop_
_entity_poly.entity_id
_entity_poly.type
_entity_poly.pdbx_seq_one_letter_code
_entity_poly.pdbx_strand_id
1 'polypeptide(L)'
;MIRAYIENAMKHAHYEIIDQPNEPYCGEIPGLQGVLATGGTLEECRANLEDVLDAWLMLGLQLGHRIPEMDGIALERLKVSA
;
A
#
# COMPACT_ATOMS: atom_id res chain seq x y z
N MET A 1 1.64 9.28 -11.84
CA MET A 1 0.63 9.56 -10.82
C MET A 1 0.51 8.46 -9.79
N ILE A 2 0.20 7.26 -10.22
CA ILE A 2 0.15 6.12 -9.30
C ILE A 2 1.48 5.89 -8.61
N ARG A 3 2.58 6.00 -9.36
CA ARG A 3 3.91 5.79 -8.78
C ARG A 3 4.21 6.80 -7.67
N ALA A 4 3.84 8.05 -7.86
CA ALA A 4 4.06 9.06 -6.83
C ALA A 4 3.25 8.75 -5.58
N TYR A 5 2.02 8.28 -5.74
CA TYR A 5 1.19 7.89 -4.62
C TYR A 5 1.83 6.72 -3.86
N ILE A 6 2.25 5.69 -4.59
CA ILE A 6 2.87 4.51 -3.99
C ILE A 6 4.13 4.90 -3.20
N GLU A 7 4.99 5.71 -3.79
CA GLU A 7 6.21 6.15 -3.13
C GLU A 7 5.92 6.90 -1.84
N ASN A 8 4.93 7.78 -1.87
CA ASN A 8 4.58 8.52 -0.67
C ASN A 8 3.90 7.65 0.37
N ALA A 9 3.02 6.78 -0.05
CA ALA A 9 2.36 5.86 0.89
C ALA A 9 3.38 4.96 1.57
N MET A 10 4.36 4.46 0.82
CA MET A 10 5.38 3.58 1.40
C MET A 10 6.24 4.29 2.44
N LYS A 11 6.37 5.61 2.37
CA LYS A 11 7.09 6.37 3.39
C LYS A 11 6.37 6.35 4.74
N HIS A 12 5.08 6.10 4.74
CA HIS A 12 4.28 6.04 5.95
C HIS A 12 4.12 4.63 6.48
N ALA A 13 4.76 3.66 5.84
CA ALA A 13 4.65 2.27 6.26
C ALA A 13 5.23 2.07 7.65
N HIS A 14 4.53 1.29 8.45
CA HIS A 14 4.99 0.90 9.79
C HIS A 14 5.33 -0.58 9.76
N TYR A 15 6.44 -0.94 10.36
CA TYR A 15 6.89 -2.32 10.41
C TYR A 15 7.02 -2.76 11.86
N GLU A 16 6.59 -3.97 12.14
CA GLU A 16 6.74 -4.55 13.47
C GLU A 16 7.16 -6.00 13.34
N ILE A 17 7.75 -6.49 14.42
CA ILE A 17 8.10 -7.89 14.52
C ILE A 17 6.94 -8.60 15.19
N ILE A 18 6.44 -9.64 14.55
CA ILE A 18 5.31 -10.40 15.06
C ILE A 18 5.75 -11.83 15.37
N ASP A 19 4.92 -12.55 16.10
CA ASP A 19 5.24 -13.90 16.50
C ASP A 19 4.87 -14.91 15.41
N GLN A 20 5.59 -14.81 14.30
CA GLN A 20 5.43 -15.70 13.15
C GLN A 20 6.82 -16.17 12.74
N PRO A 21 7.16 -17.44 12.98
CA PRO A 21 8.55 -17.92 12.77
C PRO A 21 9.08 -17.73 11.36
N ASN A 22 8.24 -17.92 10.36
CA ASN A 22 8.69 -17.84 8.97
C ASN A 22 8.62 -16.46 8.38
N GLU A 23 7.74 -15.63 8.91
CA GLU A 23 7.53 -14.27 8.42
C GLU A 23 7.35 -13.32 9.60
N PRO A 24 8.45 -13.06 10.33
CA PRO A 24 8.34 -12.27 11.55
C PRO A 24 8.14 -10.77 11.32
N TYR A 25 8.31 -10.29 10.11
CA TYR A 25 8.13 -8.88 9.82
C TYR A 25 6.75 -8.64 9.26
N CYS A 26 6.06 -7.65 9.80
CA CYS A 26 4.74 -7.24 9.34
C CYS A 26 4.77 -5.75 9.04
N GLY A 27 4.31 -5.37 7.86
CA GLY A 27 4.22 -3.98 7.49
C GLY A 27 2.79 -3.60 7.17
N GLU A 28 2.44 -2.37 7.49
CA GLU A 28 1.13 -1.83 7.17
C GLU A 28 1.25 -0.36 6.85
N ILE A 29 0.26 0.18 6.17
CA ILE A 29 0.22 1.60 5.88
C ILE A 29 -0.98 2.19 6.60
N PRO A 30 -0.75 3.00 7.66
CA PRO A 30 -1.86 3.61 8.38
C PRO A 30 -2.73 4.44 7.45
N GLY A 31 -4.02 4.33 7.61
CA GLY A 31 -4.96 5.05 6.77
C GLY A 31 -5.41 4.28 5.55
N LEU A 32 -4.71 3.22 5.17
CA LEU A 32 -5.10 2.37 4.05
C LEU A 32 -5.50 1.01 4.60
N GLN A 33 -6.77 0.87 4.87
CA GLN A 33 -7.31 -0.32 5.49
C GLN A 33 -7.16 -1.53 4.58
N GLY A 34 -6.57 -2.60 5.12
CA GLY A 34 -6.36 -3.81 4.36
C GLY A 34 -5.03 -3.89 3.63
N VAL A 35 -4.24 -2.82 3.64
CA VAL A 35 -2.92 -2.82 3.01
C VAL A 35 -1.90 -3.22 4.05
N LEU A 36 -1.60 -4.51 4.10
CA LEU A 36 -0.59 -5.04 5.01
C LEU A 36 0.07 -6.26 4.37
N ALA A 37 1.27 -6.57 4.82
CA ALA A 37 2.02 -7.69 4.29
C ALA A 37 3.02 -8.18 5.33
N THR A 38 3.51 -9.39 5.13
CA THR A 38 4.53 -9.96 5.99
C THR A 38 5.72 -10.39 5.14
N GLY A 39 6.81 -10.73 5.80
CA GLY A 39 7.98 -11.23 5.11
C GLY A 39 8.99 -11.82 6.07
N GLY A 40 9.91 -12.62 5.53
CA GLY A 40 10.97 -13.26 6.31
C GLY A 40 12.08 -12.29 6.66
N THR A 41 12.23 -11.24 5.88
CA THR A 41 13.16 -10.14 6.16
C THR A 41 12.42 -8.83 6.02
N LEU A 42 13.01 -7.76 6.53
CA LEU A 42 12.40 -6.45 6.39
C LEU A 42 12.28 -6.04 4.93
N GLU A 43 13.30 -6.32 4.13
CA GLU A 43 13.28 -6.00 2.71
C GLU A 43 12.18 -6.77 1.98
N GLU A 44 12.03 -8.04 2.30
CA GLU A 44 11.00 -8.87 1.72
C GLU A 44 9.61 -8.38 2.10
N CYS A 45 9.43 -8.03 3.38
CA CYS A 45 8.17 -7.48 3.86
C CYS A 45 7.82 -6.19 3.12
N ARG A 46 8.81 -5.32 2.93
CA ARG A 46 8.61 -4.06 2.23
C ARG A 46 8.20 -4.30 0.78
N ALA A 47 8.88 -5.21 0.09
CA ALA A 47 8.55 -5.53 -1.29
C ALA A 47 7.14 -6.10 -1.40
N ASN A 48 6.79 -6.99 -0.49
CA ASN A 48 5.45 -7.57 -0.45
C ASN A 48 4.39 -6.50 -0.17
N LEU A 49 4.69 -5.58 0.72
CA LEU A 49 3.77 -4.49 1.05
C LEU A 49 3.51 -3.60 -0.16
N GLU A 50 4.56 -3.30 -0.90
CA GLU A 50 4.43 -2.49 -2.11
C GLU A 50 3.57 -3.19 -3.16
N ASP A 51 3.75 -4.50 -3.31
CA ASP A 51 2.93 -5.30 -4.23
C ASP A 51 1.47 -5.30 -3.82
N VAL A 52 1.21 -5.45 -2.53
CA VAL A 52 -0.16 -5.41 -2.01
C VAL A 52 -0.79 -4.04 -2.26
N LEU A 53 -0.03 -2.99 -2.00
CA LEU A 53 -0.51 -1.63 -2.22
C LEU A 53 -0.84 -1.39 -3.69
N ASP A 54 0.03 -1.83 -4.58
CA ASP A 54 -0.20 -1.68 -6.02
C ASP A 54 -1.48 -2.37 -6.45
N ALA A 55 -1.67 -3.61 -6.04
CA ALA A 55 -2.87 -4.36 -6.36
C ALA A 55 -4.12 -3.72 -5.75
N TRP A 56 -4.02 -3.24 -4.51
CA TRP A 56 -5.12 -2.59 -3.81
C TRP A 56 -5.56 -1.32 -4.55
N LEU A 57 -4.57 -0.53 -5.00
CA LEU A 57 -4.88 0.69 -5.76
C LEU A 57 -5.54 0.39 -7.09
N MET A 58 -5.00 -0.59 -7.83
CA MET A 58 -5.56 -0.94 -9.12
C MET A 58 -6.99 -1.43 -8.99
N LEU A 59 -7.24 -2.29 -8.02
CA LEU A 59 -8.58 -2.81 -7.80
C LEU A 59 -9.52 -1.70 -7.34
N GLY A 60 -9.07 -0.86 -6.43
CA GLY A 60 -9.89 0.25 -5.94
C GLY A 60 -10.28 1.21 -7.04
N LEU A 61 -9.32 1.54 -7.91
CA LEU A 61 -9.59 2.44 -9.04
C LEU A 61 -10.56 1.81 -10.02
N GLN A 62 -10.40 0.51 -10.29
CA GLN A 62 -11.31 -0.20 -11.18
C GLN A 62 -12.74 -0.24 -10.66
N LEU A 63 -12.88 -0.42 -9.35
CA LEU A 63 -14.18 -0.50 -8.72
C LEU A 63 -14.77 0.88 -8.38
N GLY A 64 -14.01 1.93 -8.63
CA GLY A 64 -14.46 3.28 -8.33
C GLY A 64 -14.46 3.61 -6.85
N HIS A 65 -13.68 2.88 -6.05
CA HIS A 65 -13.55 3.17 -4.63
C HIS A 65 -12.79 4.46 -4.41
N ARG A 66 -13.11 5.13 -3.32
CA ARG A 66 -12.40 6.33 -2.95
C ARG A 66 -11.03 5.95 -2.38
N ILE A 67 -9.99 6.52 -2.95
CA ILE A 67 -8.63 6.29 -2.48
C ILE A 67 -8.25 7.45 -1.56
N PRO A 68 -7.85 7.17 -0.30
CA PRO A 68 -7.45 8.24 0.60
C PRO A 68 -6.25 9.02 0.07
N GLU A 69 -6.26 10.32 0.29
CA GLU A 69 -5.14 11.17 -0.07
C GLU A 69 -3.92 10.83 0.80
N MET A 70 -2.75 10.89 0.19
CA MET A 70 -1.50 10.63 0.91
C MET A 70 -0.54 11.75 0.59
N ASP A 71 -0.15 12.51 1.63
CA ASP A 71 0.78 13.64 1.49
C ASP A 71 0.32 14.64 0.43
N GLY A 72 -0.98 14.89 0.37
CA GLY A 72 -1.52 15.81 -0.62
C GLY A 72 -1.64 15.25 -2.01
N ILE A 73 -1.28 13.98 -2.20
CA ILE A 73 -1.41 13.33 -3.50
C ILE A 73 -2.71 12.54 -3.51
N ALA A 74 -3.60 12.91 -4.41
CA ALA A 74 -4.86 12.23 -4.58
C ALA A 74 -4.87 11.49 -5.90
N LEU A 75 -5.42 10.28 -5.88
CA LEU A 75 -5.69 9.54 -7.10
C LEU A 75 -7.17 9.57 -7.32
N GLU A 76 -7.55 10.23 -8.37
CA GLU A 76 -8.94 10.23 -8.73
C GLU A 76 -9.20 9.05 -9.62
N ARG A 77 -10.40 8.56 -9.50
CA ARG A 77 -10.96 7.63 -10.41
C ARG A 77 -10.69 8.10 -11.82
N LEU A 78 -10.23 7.21 -12.65
CA LEU A 78 -10.02 7.52 -14.04
C LEU A 78 -11.29 8.09 -14.60
N LYS A 79 -11.30 9.38 -14.73
CA LYS A 79 -12.31 10.00 -15.49
C LYS A 79 -11.93 9.77 -16.90
N VAL A 80 -12.66 8.95 -17.51
CA VAL A 80 -12.64 8.98 -18.91
C VAL A 80 -13.44 10.17 -19.35
N SER A 81 -13.06 11.27 -18.98
CA SER A 81 -13.65 12.34 -19.63
C SER A 81 -12.89 12.49 -20.79
N ALA A 82 -13.29 11.99 -21.53
CA ALA A 82 -12.56 12.66 -22.42
C ALA A 82 -12.56 13.90 -22.51
#